data_59c601c102491cc2b4e135cdd301b5e2
#
_entry.id   59c601c102491cc2b4e135cdd301b5e2
#
_cell.length_a   1.000
_cell.length_b   1.000
_cell.length_c   1.000
_cell.angle_alpha   90.00
_cell.angle_beta   90.00
_cell.angle_gamma   90.00
#
_symmetry.space_group_name_H-M   'P 1'
#
loop_
_entity.id
_entity.type
_entity.pdbx_description
1 polymer ?
#
loop_
_entity_poly.entity_id
_entity_poly.type
_entity_poly.pdbx_seq_one_letter_code
_entity_poly.pdbx_strand_id
1 'polypeptide(L)'
;MDAVHEMIRYDHMRHINVYISKVRFLKEHIHGSIELSFVLEGSAQFSQGEKIRTICPGDLILANPYEPHSYVAQQEEPIILLTMQIHKLFLRRYVDCVPKLVFDGSQIEALPAEEYHSLARLIFQTSLAYFESELSKQFDVLGYATILLGKLVSSLEWKLEENPDSSEKELQKNRVQRLISYIDEHYRQKITLSMLADMEGLTTTYMSHFFKKAFGVSFQTYLSTQRLEKALVLMHDKSLSMVDICMNCGFSDNRYLEAACKRALGCSVSEYRRRLDQRGDEESEIAGNGLLERIGIRESLKLIHKYLKNHPAIGLISSD
;
A
#
# COMPACT_ATOMS: atom_id res chain seq x y z
N MET A 1 -14.35 3.92 -16.49
CA MET A 1 -14.73 3.88 -15.06
C MET A 1 -13.64 4.63 -14.32
N ASP A 2 -13.98 5.52 -13.41
CA ASP A 2 -12.95 6.25 -12.66
C ASP A 2 -12.36 5.29 -11.62
N ALA A 3 -11.04 5.06 -11.66
CA ALA A 3 -10.33 4.21 -10.70
C ALA A 3 -10.53 4.73 -9.28
N VAL A 4 -10.79 3.83 -8.34
CA VAL A 4 -10.99 4.17 -6.93
C VAL A 4 -9.63 4.35 -6.26
N HIS A 5 -9.44 5.43 -5.49
CA HIS A 5 -8.22 5.59 -4.72
C HIS A 5 -8.21 4.62 -3.54
N GLU A 6 -7.27 3.67 -3.54
CA GLU A 6 -7.04 2.77 -2.41
C GLU A 6 -6.18 3.46 -1.35
N MET A 7 -6.63 3.36 -0.09
CA MET A 7 -5.86 3.81 1.05
C MET A 7 -5.07 2.65 1.65
N ILE A 8 -3.74 2.75 1.55
CA ILE A 8 -2.83 1.73 2.07
C ILE A 8 -2.67 1.89 3.58
N ARG A 9 -2.87 0.80 4.31
CA ARG A 9 -2.60 0.73 5.75
C ARG A 9 -1.16 0.29 5.98
N TYR A 10 -0.42 1.09 6.72
CA TYR A 10 0.95 0.78 7.14
C TYR A 10 0.92 0.33 8.61
N ASP A 11 0.58 -0.95 8.83
CA ASP A 11 0.24 -1.47 10.16
C ASP A 11 1.45 -1.58 11.11
N HIS A 12 2.61 -2.02 10.60
CA HIS A 12 3.79 -2.27 11.42
C HIS A 12 4.94 -1.30 11.14
N MET A 13 5.04 -0.78 9.92
CA MET A 13 6.14 0.10 9.53
C MET A 13 5.64 1.29 8.71
N ARG A 14 6.23 2.44 8.97
CA ARG A 14 5.96 3.62 8.14
C ARG A 14 6.53 3.43 6.73
N HIS A 15 5.72 3.67 5.71
CA HIS A 15 6.08 3.63 4.29
C HIS A 15 6.29 2.23 3.68
N ILE A 16 6.22 1.16 4.45
CA ILE A 16 6.28 -0.20 3.94
C ILE A 16 5.11 -0.98 4.50
N ASN A 17 4.38 -1.65 3.63
CA ASN A 17 3.27 -2.53 3.97
C ASN A 17 3.45 -3.87 3.25
N VAL A 18 3.29 -4.97 3.96
CA VAL A 18 3.37 -6.32 3.41
C VAL A 18 2.20 -7.13 3.93
N TYR A 19 1.51 -7.81 3.03
CA TYR A 19 0.41 -8.71 3.40
C TYR A 19 0.24 -9.82 2.37
N ILE A 20 -0.39 -10.92 2.77
CA ILE A 20 -0.90 -11.92 1.86
C ILE A 20 -2.42 -11.81 1.84
N SER A 21 -3.01 -11.94 0.65
CA SER A 21 -4.44 -11.84 0.47
C SER A 21 -4.99 -12.90 -0.49
N LYS A 22 -6.24 -13.32 -0.23
CA LYS A 22 -7.09 -14.04 -1.16
C LYS A 22 -7.91 -13.03 -1.94
N VAL A 23 -7.78 -13.00 -3.26
CA VAL A 23 -8.46 -12.04 -4.11
C VAL A 23 -9.33 -12.78 -5.12
N ARG A 24 -10.65 -12.59 -5.07
CA ARG A 24 -11.57 -13.00 -6.13
C ARG A 24 -11.77 -11.90 -7.15
N PHE A 25 -11.89 -10.69 -6.66
CA PHE A 25 -12.11 -9.51 -7.47
C PHE A 25 -11.62 -8.28 -6.70
N LEU A 26 -10.78 -7.49 -7.33
CA LEU A 26 -10.36 -6.18 -6.85
C LEU A 26 -10.58 -5.17 -7.97
N LYS A 27 -11.49 -4.22 -7.74
CA LYS A 27 -11.83 -3.17 -8.72
C LYS A 27 -10.59 -2.35 -9.08
N GLU A 28 -10.68 -1.72 -10.24
CA GLU A 28 -9.65 -0.78 -10.65
C GLU A 28 -9.45 0.31 -9.59
N HIS A 29 -8.22 0.43 -9.13
CA HIS A 29 -7.83 1.32 -8.05
C HIS A 29 -6.44 1.90 -8.31
N ILE A 30 -6.12 2.97 -7.59
CA ILE A 30 -4.82 3.65 -7.60
C ILE A 30 -4.38 3.93 -6.15
N HIS A 31 -3.09 3.97 -5.93
CA HIS A 31 -2.48 4.37 -4.65
C HIS A 31 -1.11 5.01 -4.83
N GLY A 32 -0.59 5.68 -3.80
CA GLY A 32 0.68 6.43 -3.84
C GLY A 32 1.94 5.61 -3.59
N SER A 33 1.89 4.27 -3.74
CA SER A 33 3.02 3.37 -3.49
C SER A 33 3.45 2.64 -4.75
N ILE A 34 4.73 2.28 -4.82
CA ILE A 34 5.18 1.20 -5.69
C ILE A 34 4.62 -0.08 -5.08
N GLU A 35 3.88 -0.86 -5.86
CA GLU A 35 3.37 -2.16 -5.46
C GLU A 35 4.10 -3.26 -6.21
N LEU A 36 4.53 -4.27 -5.45
CA LEU A 36 5.08 -5.52 -5.95
C LEU A 36 4.16 -6.64 -5.46
N SER A 37 3.44 -7.26 -6.38
CA SER A 37 2.53 -8.38 -6.09
C SER A 37 3.07 -9.66 -6.70
N PHE A 38 3.35 -10.66 -5.84
CA PHE A 38 3.85 -11.97 -6.23
C PHE A 38 2.72 -13.00 -6.14
N VAL A 39 2.47 -13.74 -7.21
CA VAL A 39 1.43 -14.76 -7.26
C VAL A 39 1.92 -16.04 -6.59
N LEU A 40 1.30 -16.42 -5.46
CA LEU A 40 1.63 -17.65 -4.74
C LEU A 40 0.81 -18.83 -5.23
N GLU A 41 -0.50 -18.66 -5.43
CA GLU A 41 -1.43 -19.71 -5.86
C GLU A 41 -2.56 -19.11 -6.71
N GLY A 42 -3.15 -19.92 -7.62
CA GLY A 42 -4.27 -19.52 -8.47
C GLY A 42 -3.86 -18.69 -9.68
N SER A 43 -4.85 -18.28 -10.48
CA SER A 43 -4.65 -17.43 -11.66
C SER A 43 -5.71 -16.35 -11.77
N ALA A 44 -5.36 -15.20 -12.34
CA ALA A 44 -6.25 -14.08 -12.50
C ALA A 44 -5.99 -13.32 -13.81
N GLN A 45 -7.00 -12.58 -14.25
CA GLN A 45 -6.77 -11.48 -15.18
C GLN A 45 -6.31 -10.27 -14.38
N PHE A 46 -5.14 -9.76 -14.73
CA PHE A 46 -4.57 -8.53 -14.24
C PHE A 46 -4.72 -7.45 -15.29
N SER A 47 -5.30 -6.32 -14.91
CA SER A 47 -5.46 -5.16 -15.78
C SER A 47 -4.62 -4.00 -15.26
N GLN A 48 -3.85 -3.36 -16.14
CA GLN A 48 -2.98 -2.22 -15.82
C GLN A 48 -3.07 -1.20 -16.96
N GLY A 49 -3.83 -0.13 -16.74
CA GLY A 49 -4.22 0.77 -17.80
C GLY A 49 -5.04 0.05 -18.88
N GLU A 50 -4.58 0.11 -20.14
CA GLU A 50 -5.23 -0.57 -21.26
C GLU A 50 -4.76 -2.04 -21.46
N LYS A 51 -3.71 -2.44 -20.73
CA LYS A 51 -3.14 -3.80 -20.85
C LYS A 51 -3.87 -4.77 -19.94
N ILE A 52 -4.28 -5.90 -20.49
CA ILE A 52 -4.87 -7.01 -19.75
C ILE A 52 -4.05 -8.26 -20.03
N ARG A 53 -3.64 -8.98 -18.98
CA ARG A 53 -2.92 -10.24 -19.10
C ARG A 53 -3.36 -11.24 -18.05
N THR A 54 -3.16 -12.52 -18.33
CA THR A 54 -3.30 -13.56 -17.31
C THR A 54 -2.03 -13.64 -16.48
N ILE A 55 -2.20 -13.74 -15.18
CA ILE A 55 -1.12 -13.94 -14.21
C ILE A 55 -1.30 -15.30 -13.54
N CYS A 56 -0.19 -15.98 -13.27
CA CYS A 56 -0.12 -17.34 -12.76
C CYS A 56 0.88 -17.45 -11.60
N PRO A 57 0.90 -18.58 -10.84
CA PRO A 57 1.87 -18.79 -9.76
C PRO A 57 3.32 -18.59 -10.25
N GLY A 58 4.06 -17.80 -9.52
CA GLY A 58 5.42 -17.41 -9.86
C GLY A 58 5.53 -16.05 -10.57
N ASP A 59 4.45 -15.46 -11.06
CA ASP A 59 4.51 -14.14 -11.67
C ASP A 59 4.71 -13.06 -10.62
N LEU A 60 5.57 -12.08 -10.96
CA LEU A 60 5.79 -10.86 -10.20
C LEU A 60 5.24 -9.67 -10.99
N ILE A 61 4.39 -8.91 -10.36
CA ILE A 61 3.73 -7.73 -10.92
C ILE A 61 4.29 -6.48 -10.23
N LEU A 62 4.55 -5.44 -11.02
CA LEU A 62 4.89 -4.12 -10.52
C LEU A 62 3.84 -3.12 -10.98
N ALA A 63 3.22 -2.41 -10.03
CA ALA A 63 2.40 -1.24 -10.30
C ALA A 63 3.10 0.01 -9.74
N ASN A 64 3.20 1.05 -10.58
CA ASN A 64 3.79 2.32 -10.18
C ASN A 64 2.81 3.14 -9.32
N PRO A 65 3.30 4.14 -8.56
CA PRO A 65 2.42 5.07 -7.88
C PRO A 65 1.40 5.69 -8.85
N TYR A 66 0.11 5.66 -8.45
CA TYR A 66 -1.03 6.20 -9.22
C TYR A 66 -1.29 5.53 -10.58
N GLU A 67 -0.73 4.35 -10.82
CA GLU A 67 -1.04 3.54 -11.99
C GLU A 67 -2.30 2.71 -11.73
N PRO A 68 -3.39 2.88 -12.52
CA PRO A 68 -4.62 2.12 -12.35
C PRO A 68 -4.40 0.64 -12.60
N HIS A 69 -4.85 -0.21 -11.65
CA HIS A 69 -4.76 -1.66 -11.81
C HIS A 69 -5.89 -2.39 -11.10
N SER A 70 -6.15 -3.62 -11.54
CA SER A 70 -7.23 -4.47 -11.01
C SER A 70 -6.92 -5.95 -11.15
N TYR A 71 -7.61 -6.77 -10.37
CA TYR A 71 -7.49 -8.24 -10.40
C TYR A 71 -8.86 -8.90 -10.48
N VAL A 72 -8.99 -9.92 -11.33
CA VAL A 72 -10.19 -10.75 -11.45
C VAL A 72 -9.78 -12.21 -11.53
N ALA A 73 -10.07 -13.00 -10.49
CA ALA A 73 -9.76 -14.44 -10.49
C ALA A 73 -10.44 -15.15 -11.68
N GLN A 74 -9.72 -16.04 -12.34
CA GLN A 74 -10.23 -16.78 -13.51
C GLN A 74 -11.05 -18.01 -13.12
N GLN A 75 -10.89 -18.50 -11.90
CA GLN A 75 -11.55 -19.70 -11.36
C GLN A 75 -12.45 -19.33 -10.20
N GLU A 76 -13.24 -20.29 -9.71
CA GLU A 76 -14.04 -20.11 -8.50
C GLU A 76 -13.18 -19.87 -7.27
N GLU A 77 -11.96 -20.44 -7.24
CA GLU A 77 -11.01 -20.21 -6.17
C GLU A 77 -10.30 -18.87 -6.33
N PRO A 78 -10.05 -18.16 -5.20
CA PRO A 78 -9.34 -16.89 -5.22
C PRO A 78 -7.86 -17.08 -5.60
N ILE A 79 -7.28 -16.07 -6.24
CA ILE A 79 -5.81 -15.96 -6.37
C ILE A 79 -5.22 -15.57 -5.00
N ILE A 80 -4.06 -16.15 -4.65
CA ILE A 80 -3.31 -15.79 -3.45
C ILE A 80 -2.11 -14.93 -3.85
N LEU A 81 -2.10 -13.69 -3.37
CA LEU A 81 -1.06 -12.71 -3.65
C LEU A 81 -0.26 -12.39 -2.38
N LEU A 82 1.05 -12.40 -2.49
CA LEU A 82 1.96 -11.72 -1.57
C LEU A 82 2.19 -10.31 -2.10
N THR A 83 1.68 -9.30 -1.42
CA THR A 83 1.76 -7.90 -1.86
C THR A 83 2.66 -7.11 -0.93
N MET A 84 3.60 -6.39 -1.53
CA MET A 84 4.48 -5.42 -0.87
C MET A 84 4.22 -4.03 -1.46
N GLN A 85 3.91 -3.08 -0.62
CA GLN A 85 3.68 -1.68 -0.99
C GLN A 85 4.74 -0.80 -0.34
N ILE A 86 5.52 -0.10 -1.16
CA ILE A 86 6.56 0.83 -0.72
C ILE A 86 6.09 2.24 -1.10
N HIS A 87 5.79 3.05 -0.09
CA HIS A 87 5.33 4.42 -0.30
C HIS A 87 6.40 5.24 -1.01
N LYS A 88 6.02 6.06 -1.99
CA LYS A 88 6.95 6.88 -2.78
C LYS A 88 7.82 7.84 -1.95
N LEU A 89 7.45 8.17 -0.72
CA LEU A 89 8.27 8.98 0.19
C LEU A 89 9.30 8.16 0.97
N PHE A 90 9.31 6.82 0.82
CA PHE A 90 10.37 5.99 1.36
C PHE A 90 11.72 6.42 0.76
N LEU A 91 12.72 6.59 1.59
CA LEU A 91 14.06 7.10 1.22
C LEU A 91 14.12 8.54 0.64
N ARG A 92 13.01 9.29 0.54
CA ARG A 92 13.02 10.66 -0.02
C ARG A 92 14.09 11.58 0.62
N ARG A 93 14.37 11.39 1.91
CA ARG A 93 15.37 12.19 2.62
C ARG A 93 16.83 11.88 2.23
N TYR A 94 17.04 10.75 1.56
CA TYR A 94 18.37 10.27 1.18
C TYR A 94 18.56 10.27 -0.34
N VAL A 95 17.49 10.04 -1.07
CA VAL A 95 17.48 9.96 -2.54
C VAL A 95 16.29 10.75 -3.07
N ASP A 96 16.52 11.98 -3.47
CA ASP A 96 15.47 12.96 -3.82
C ASP A 96 14.59 12.55 -5.00
N CYS A 97 15.11 11.72 -5.92
CA CYS A 97 14.38 11.31 -7.11
C CYS A 97 13.41 10.13 -6.88
N VAL A 98 13.51 9.39 -5.77
CA VAL A 98 12.65 8.21 -5.50
C VAL A 98 11.15 8.49 -5.68
N PRO A 99 10.61 9.63 -5.22
CA PRO A 99 9.19 9.94 -5.40
C PRO A 99 8.73 10.10 -6.85
N LYS A 100 9.68 10.26 -7.78
CA LYS A 100 9.44 10.50 -9.21
C LYS A 100 9.77 9.28 -10.08
N LEU A 101 10.28 8.19 -9.49
CA LEU A 101 10.63 6.99 -10.23
C LEU A 101 9.37 6.31 -10.78
N VAL A 102 9.40 6.02 -12.07
CA VAL A 102 8.40 5.23 -12.79
C VAL A 102 9.12 4.13 -13.55
N PHE A 103 8.81 2.89 -13.23
CA PHE A 103 9.44 1.71 -13.82
C PHE A 103 8.62 1.14 -14.98
N ASP A 104 9.27 0.56 -15.98
CA ASP A 104 8.59 -0.30 -16.94
C ASP A 104 8.41 -1.70 -16.35
N GLY A 105 7.29 -1.92 -15.66
CA GLY A 105 6.97 -3.20 -15.01
C GLY A 105 6.81 -4.37 -15.99
N SER A 106 6.59 -4.11 -17.29
CA SER A 106 6.48 -5.17 -18.29
C SER A 106 7.80 -5.91 -18.54
N GLN A 107 8.93 -5.30 -18.18
CA GLN A 107 10.26 -5.90 -18.34
C GLN A 107 10.56 -6.99 -17.31
N ILE A 108 9.80 -7.10 -16.22
CA ILE A 108 10.03 -8.13 -15.20
C ILE A 108 9.95 -9.54 -15.81
N GLU A 109 9.03 -9.77 -16.75
CA GLU A 109 8.87 -11.07 -17.42
C GLU A 109 10.04 -11.41 -18.34
N ALA A 110 10.75 -10.41 -18.83
CA ALA A 110 11.91 -10.58 -19.73
C ALA A 110 13.25 -10.63 -18.99
N LEU A 111 13.25 -10.50 -17.65
CA LEU A 111 14.49 -10.55 -16.87
C LEU A 111 15.17 -11.92 -16.98
N PRO A 112 16.52 -11.94 -16.99
CA PRO A 112 17.27 -13.19 -16.80
C PRO A 112 16.83 -13.87 -15.48
N ALA A 113 16.78 -15.20 -15.49
CA ALA A 113 16.28 -15.98 -14.36
C ALA A 113 16.99 -15.64 -13.04
N GLU A 114 18.30 -15.40 -13.08
CA GLU A 114 19.07 -15.02 -11.88
C GLU A 114 18.64 -13.66 -11.32
N GLU A 115 18.38 -12.67 -12.18
CA GLU A 115 17.91 -11.36 -11.77
C GLU A 115 16.49 -11.41 -11.20
N TYR A 116 15.62 -12.15 -11.90
CA TYR A 116 14.27 -12.41 -11.41
C TYR A 116 14.26 -13.08 -10.03
N HIS A 117 15.05 -14.17 -9.86
CA HIS A 117 15.17 -14.86 -8.57
C HIS A 117 15.76 -13.93 -7.48
N SER A 118 16.66 -13.03 -7.83
CA SER A 118 17.21 -12.03 -6.90
C SER A 118 16.14 -11.07 -6.40
N LEU A 119 15.27 -10.56 -7.30
CA LEU A 119 14.12 -9.71 -6.93
C LEU A 119 13.13 -10.48 -6.05
N ALA A 120 12.73 -11.68 -6.48
CA ALA A 120 11.82 -12.52 -5.71
C ALA A 120 12.36 -12.81 -4.30
N ARG A 121 13.66 -13.15 -4.19
CA ARG A 121 14.32 -13.40 -2.90
C ARG A 121 14.22 -12.19 -1.97
N LEU A 122 14.49 -10.99 -2.46
CA LEU A 122 14.39 -9.76 -1.65
C LEU A 122 12.96 -9.51 -1.17
N ILE A 123 11.95 -9.79 -2.01
CA ILE A 123 10.55 -9.68 -1.62
C ILE A 123 10.23 -10.66 -0.48
N PHE A 124 10.64 -11.92 -0.60
CA PHE A 124 10.40 -12.92 0.44
C PHE A 124 11.17 -12.63 1.73
N GLN A 125 12.44 -12.20 1.65
CA GLN A 125 13.23 -11.78 2.82
C GLN A 125 12.58 -10.60 3.56
N THR A 126 12.17 -9.57 2.81
CA THR A 126 11.46 -8.43 3.39
C THR A 126 10.17 -8.87 4.07
N SER A 127 9.42 -9.77 3.42
CA SER A 127 8.12 -10.24 3.92
C SER A 127 8.26 -11.07 5.20
N LEU A 128 9.22 -11.98 5.25
CA LEU A 128 9.51 -12.77 6.45
C LEU A 128 9.91 -11.86 7.63
N ALA A 129 10.85 -10.93 7.39
CA ALA A 129 11.27 -9.97 8.41
C ALA A 129 10.10 -9.07 8.88
N TYR A 130 9.22 -8.66 7.96
CA TYR A 130 8.05 -7.84 8.27
C TYR A 130 7.06 -8.56 9.20
N PHE A 131 6.82 -9.85 8.96
CA PHE A 131 5.90 -10.66 9.77
C PHE A 131 6.46 -11.08 11.14
N GLU A 132 7.79 -11.05 11.34
CA GLU A 132 8.41 -11.37 12.62
C GLU A 132 8.33 -10.25 13.66
N SER A 133 7.98 -9.02 13.30
CA SER A 133 7.68 -7.85 14.14
C SER A 133 8.68 -7.45 15.24
N GLU A 134 9.82 -8.12 15.38
CA GLU A 134 10.88 -7.75 16.33
C GLU A 134 11.62 -6.48 15.89
N LEU A 135 12.17 -5.71 16.84
CA LEU A 135 12.89 -4.48 16.53
C LEU A 135 14.07 -4.68 15.55
N SER A 136 14.85 -5.75 15.76
CA SER A 136 15.94 -6.12 14.84
C SER A 136 15.43 -6.35 13.42
N LYS A 137 14.29 -7.00 13.27
CA LYS A 137 13.65 -7.31 11.99
C LYS A 137 13.13 -6.07 11.27
N GLN A 138 12.79 -5.01 11.99
CA GLN A 138 12.44 -3.73 11.35
C GLN A 138 13.64 -3.13 10.60
N PHE A 139 14.87 -3.29 11.10
CA PHE A 139 16.08 -2.89 10.38
C PHE A 139 16.31 -3.79 9.14
N ASP A 140 16.06 -5.10 9.25
CA ASP A 140 16.14 -6.02 8.11
C ASP A 140 15.15 -5.61 7.01
N VAL A 141 13.90 -5.30 7.35
CA VAL A 141 12.89 -4.80 6.41
C VAL A 141 13.36 -3.53 5.69
N LEU A 142 13.89 -2.54 6.43
CA LEU A 142 14.42 -1.31 5.84
C LEU A 142 15.59 -1.58 4.89
N GLY A 143 16.50 -2.45 5.31
CA GLY A 143 17.67 -2.85 4.51
C GLY A 143 17.25 -3.55 3.22
N TYR A 144 16.44 -4.60 3.31
CA TYR A 144 15.98 -5.36 2.15
C TYR A 144 15.13 -4.51 1.19
N ALA A 145 14.22 -3.68 1.70
CA ALA A 145 13.41 -2.80 0.86
C ALA A 145 14.28 -1.75 0.13
N THR A 146 15.34 -1.26 0.78
CA THR A 146 16.31 -0.35 0.15
C THR A 146 17.09 -1.04 -0.96
N ILE A 147 17.59 -2.26 -0.71
CA ILE A 147 18.30 -3.08 -1.71
C ILE A 147 17.37 -3.43 -2.86
N LEU A 148 16.10 -3.77 -2.57
CA LEU A 148 15.09 -4.10 -3.58
C LEU A 148 14.84 -2.92 -4.53
N LEU A 149 14.68 -1.69 -4.01
CA LEU A 149 14.56 -0.50 -4.86
C LEU A 149 15.81 -0.27 -5.72
N GLY A 150 17.00 -0.43 -5.15
CA GLY A 150 18.25 -0.36 -5.90
C GLY A 150 18.33 -1.41 -7.01
N LYS A 151 17.85 -2.63 -6.72
CA LYS A 151 17.80 -3.71 -7.72
C LYS A 151 16.78 -3.41 -8.84
N LEU A 152 15.61 -2.88 -8.53
CA LEU A 152 14.65 -2.42 -9.55
C LEU A 152 15.27 -1.37 -10.47
N VAL A 153 15.96 -0.37 -9.88
CA VAL A 153 16.65 0.67 -10.66
C VAL A 153 17.75 0.11 -11.57
N SER A 154 18.44 -0.94 -11.15
CA SER A 154 19.51 -1.55 -11.96
C SER A 154 19.05 -2.56 -13.00
N SER A 155 17.87 -3.18 -12.80
CA SER A 155 17.38 -4.28 -13.63
C SER A 155 16.26 -3.90 -14.61
N LEU A 156 15.55 -2.79 -14.35
CA LEU A 156 14.43 -2.34 -15.18
C LEU A 156 14.74 -0.98 -15.82
N GLU A 157 14.16 -0.73 -16.97
CA GLU A 157 14.09 0.63 -17.48
C GLU A 157 13.20 1.47 -16.58
N TRP A 158 13.66 2.67 -16.30
CA TRP A 158 12.94 3.64 -15.51
C TRP A 158 13.09 5.04 -16.07
N LYS A 159 12.14 5.88 -15.73
CA LYS A 159 12.20 7.31 -16.03
C LYS A 159 11.83 8.11 -14.80
N LEU A 160 12.30 9.33 -14.72
CA LEU A 160 11.77 10.29 -13.77
C LEU A 160 10.47 10.84 -14.33
N GLU A 161 9.43 10.83 -13.50
CA GLU A 161 8.21 11.54 -13.84
C GLU A 161 8.55 13.03 -13.96
N GLU A 162 8.76 13.48 -15.18
CA GLU A 162 8.93 14.91 -15.47
C GLU A 162 7.57 15.57 -15.24
N ASN A 163 7.60 16.85 -14.80
CA ASN A 163 6.39 17.67 -14.80
C ASN A 163 6.02 17.90 -16.27
N PRO A 164 5.04 17.20 -16.84
CA PRO A 164 4.78 17.35 -18.25
C PRO A 164 3.92 18.57 -18.48
N ASP A 165 4.39 19.36 -19.41
CA ASP A 165 3.55 20.34 -20.07
C ASP A 165 2.33 19.68 -20.74
N SER A 166 1.15 20.17 -20.40
CA SER A 166 0.04 20.38 -21.33
C SER A 166 -1.02 19.33 -21.63
N SER A 167 -1.19 18.21 -20.95
CA SER A 167 -2.51 17.58 -21.03
C SER A 167 -3.33 17.83 -19.76
N GLU A 168 -4.61 18.14 -19.89
CA GLU A 168 -5.51 18.38 -18.76
C GLU A 168 -5.56 17.15 -17.80
N LYS A 169 -5.44 15.94 -18.35
CA LYS A 169 -5.36 14.68 -17.58
C LYS A 169 -4.11 14.62 -16.69
N GLU A 170 -3.00 15.08 -17.22
CA GLU A 170 -1.72 15.06 -16.54
C GLU A 170 -1.61 16.16 -15.48
N LEU A 171 -2.14 17.34 -15.75
CA LEU A 171 -2.32 18.37 -14.73
C LEU A 171 -3.18 17.87 -13.55
N GLN A 172 -4.23 17.11 -13.83
CA GLN A 172 -5.08 16.51 -12.81
C GLN A 172 -4.31 15.43 -12.00
N LYS A 173 -3.55 14.56 -12.66
CA LYS A 173 -2.71 13.55 -12.01
C LYS A 173 -1.68 14.19 -11.08
N ASN A 174 -0.94 15.18 -11.56
CA ASN A 174 0.05 15.91 -10.78
C ASN A 174 -0.58 16.64 -9.59
N ARG A 175 -1.79 17.20 -9.78
CA ARG A 175 -2.55 17.82 -8.69
C ARG A 175 -2.90 16.77 -7.61
N VAL A 176 -3.40 15.60 -8.00
CA VAL A 176 -3.67 14.50 -7.06
C VAL A 176 -2.43 14.15 -6.26
N GLN A 177 -1.28 14.01 -6.89
CA GLN A 177 -0.02 13.69 -6.22
C GLN A 177 0.40 14.78 -5.21
N ARG A 178 0.31 16.08 -5.59
CA ARG A 178 0.64 17.17 -4.67
C ARG A 178 -0.27 17.21 -3.47
N LEU A 179 -1.59 17.02 -3.68
CA LEU A 179 -2.58 16.99 -2.61
C LEU A 179 -2.32 15.85 -1.63
N ILE A 180 -2.06 14.64 -2.13
CA ILE A 180 -1.73 13.48 -1.29
C ILE A 180 -0.44 13.75 -0.50
N SER A 181 0.62 14.18 -1.17
CA SER A 181 1.90 14.45 -0.50
C SER A 181 1.75 15.49 0.61
N TYR A 182 1.00 16.56 0.34
CA TYR A 182 0.73 17.58 1.34
C TYR A 182 -0.06 17.04 2.53
N ILE A 183 -1.11 16.27 2.28
CA ILE A 183 -1.92 15.67 3.35
C ILE A 183 -1.07 14.70 4.17
N ASP A 184 -0.29 13.84 3.54
CA ASP A 184 0.58 12.85 4.21
C ASP A 184 1.66 13.50 5.10
N GLU A 185 2.17 14.67 4.69
CA GLU A 185 3.16 15.41 5.46
C GLU A 185 2.53 16.19 6.63
N HIS A 186 1.27 16.64 6.47
CA HIS A 186 0.65 17.59 7.39
C HIS A 186 -0.61 17.06 8.10
N TYR A 187 -0.98 15.77 7.96
CA TYR A 187 -2.24 15.21 8.49
C TYR A 187 -2.46 15.48 9.99
N ARG A 188 -1.38 15.63 10.76
CA ARG A 188 -1.47 15.95 12.22
C ARG A 188 -1.92 17.39 12.49
N GLN A 189 -1.73 18.26 11.54
CA GLN A 189 -2.06 19.68 11.65
C GLN A 189 -3.50 19.94 11.19
N LYS A 190 -4.00 21.14 11.45
CA LYS A 190 -5.27 21.58 10.91
C LYS A 190 -5.12 21.83 9.40
N ILE A 191 -5.66 20.94 8.59
CA ILE A 191 -5.77 21.11 7.13
C ILE A 191 -7.22 21.39 6.79
N THR A 192 -7.46 22.38 5.92
CA THR A 192 -8.78 22.73 5.40
C THR A 192 -8.82 22.61 3.90
N LEU A 193 -9.99 22.39 3.34
CA LEU A 193 -10.18 22.36 1.89
C LEU A 193 -9.80 23.70 1.21
N SER A 194 -9.98 24.82 1.94
CA SER A 194 -9.55 26.13 1.47
C SER A 194 -8.03 26.20 1.30
N MET A 195 -7.26 25.70 2.28
CA MET A 195 -5.80 25.65 2.16
C MET A 195 -5.33 24.85 0.93
N LEU A 196 -5.99 23.73 0.64
CA LEU A 196 -5.69 22.94 -0.55
C LEU A 196 -6.08 23.67 -1.84
N ALA A 197 -7.20 24.39 -1.83
CA ALA A 197 -7.64 25.20 -2.95
C ALA A 197 -6.66 26.36 -3.23
N ASP A 198 -6.23 27.06 -2.19
CA ASP A 198 -5.27 28.17 -2.28
C ASP A 198 -3.90 27.67 -2.79
N MET A 199 -3.45 26.50 -2.34
CA MET A 199 -2.20 25.88 -2.80
C MET A 199 -2.21 25.58 -4.30
N GLU A 200 -3.37 25.21 -4.84
CA GLU A 200 -3.54 24.88 -6.27
C GLU A 200 -4.07 26.04 -7.14
N GLY A 201 -4.25 27.21 -6.54
CA GLY A 201 -4.81 28.39 -7.25
C GLY A 201 -6.27 28.19 -7.70
N LEU A 202 -7.06 27.45 -6.92
CA LEU A 202 -8.43 27.06 -7.25
C LEU A 202 -9.44 27.62 -6.26
N THR A 203 -10.72 27.68 -6.67
CA THR A 203 -11.80 27.96 -5.73
C THR A 203 -12.06 26.73 -4.84
N THR A 204 -12.51 26.96 -3.60
CA THR A 204 -12.89 25.89 -2.67
C THR A 204 -13.99 24.98 -3.23
N THR A 205 -14.93 25.56 -4.00
CA THR A 205 -16.00 24.81 -4.67
C THR A 205 -15.43 23.85 -5.72
N TYR A 206 -14.55 24.34 -6.59
CA TYR A 206 -13.90 23.50 -7.58
C TYR A 206 -13.06 22.41 -6.90
N MET A 207 -12.25 22.75 -5.89
CA MET A 207 -11.46 21.80 -5.13
C MET A 207 -12.33 20.71 -4.48
N SER A 208 -13.52 21.05 -3.98
CA SER A 208 -14.46 20.07 -3.40
C SER A 208 -14.93 19.04 -4.46
N HIS A 209 -15.32 19.50 -5.62
CA HIS A 209 -15.74 18.62 -6.72
C HIS A 209 -14.57 17.79 -7.26
N PHE A 210 -13.42 18.45 -7.48
CA PHE A 210 -12.22 17.78 -7.93
C PHE A 210 -11.80 16.65 -6.96
N PHE A 211 -11.75 16.97 -5.65
CA PHE A 211 -11.34 16.01 -4.63
C PHE A 211 -12.27 14.80 -4.60
N LYS A 212 -13.61 15.03 -4.61
CA LYS A 212 -14.58 13.95 -4.65
C LYS A 212 -14.50 13.11 -5.93
N LYS A 213 -14.22 13.73 -7.08
CA LYS A 213 -14.03 13.03 -8.36
C LYS A 213 -12.74 12.21 -8.34
N ALA A 214 -11.62 12.79 -7.86
CA ALA A 214 -10.31 12.13 -7.89
C ALA A 214 -10.16 11.03 -6.82
N PHE A 215 -10.77 11.20 -5.64
CA PHE A 215 -10.59 10.31 -4.50
C PHE A 215 -11.84 9.47 -4.16
N GLY A 216 -12.94 9.63 -4.88
CA GLY A 216 -14.20 8.93 -4.61
C GLY A 216 -14.93 9.35 -3.32
N VAL A 217 -14.27 10.11 -2.44
CA VAL A 217 -14.78 10.55 -1.13
C VAL A 217 -14.52 12.05 -0.90
N SER A 218 -15.18 12.64 0.09
CA SER A 218 -14.92 14.03 0.46
C SER A 218 -13.52 14.18 1.10
N PHE A 219 -12.93 15.39 1.01
CA PHE A 219 -11.67 15.71 1.69
C PHE A 219 -11.71 15.38 3.20
N GLN A 220 -12.80 15.70 3.88
CA GLN A 220 -12.95 15.41 5.31
C GLN A 220 -12.95 13.91 5.60
N THR A 221 -13.63 13.14 4.75
CA THR A 221 -13.62 11.67 4.85
C THR A 221 -12.21 11.14 4.63
N TYR A 222 -11.53 11.57 3.57
CA TYR A 222 -10.16 11.18 3.25
C TYR A 222 -9.19 11.48 4.41
N LEU A 223 -9.16 12.74 4.89
CA LEU A 223 -8.29 13.15 5.98
C LEU A 223 -8.58 12.38 7.28
N SER A 224 -9.87 12.16 7.60
CA SER A 224 -10.25 11.40 8.80
C SER A 224 -9.84 9.92 8.71
N THR A 225 -9.84 9.33 7.53
CA THR A 225 -9.39 7.95 7.33
C THR A 225 -7.86 7.87 7.40
N GLN A 226 -7.12 8.81 6.81
CA GLN A 226 -5.66 8.88 6.96
C GLN A 226 -5.24 8.99 8.44
N ARG A 227 -5.93 9.82 9.21
CA ARG A 227 -5.70 9.94 10.66
C ARG A 227 -6.05 8.67 11.41
N LEU A 228 -7.16 8.00 11.03
CA LEU A 228 -7.57 6.74 11.65
C LEU A 228 -6.51 5.65 11.44
N GLU A 229 -5.98 5.51 10.24
CA GLU A 229 -4.93 4.52 9.95
C GLU A 229 -3.72 4.68 10.89
N LYS A 230 -3.28 5.93 11.11
CA LYS A 230 -2.21 6.19 12.07
C LYS A 230 -2.62 5.89 13.52
N ALA A 231 -3.89 6.15 13.86
CA ALA A 231 -4.42 5.83 15.18
C ALA A 231 -4.48 4.31 15.42
N LEU A 232 -4.88 3.52 14.42
CA LEU A 232 -4.92 2.06 14.51
C LEU A 232 -3.54 1.48 14.82
N VAL A 233 -2.48 1.99 14.18
CA VAL A 233 -1.08 1.60 14.49
C VAL A 233 -0.74 1.93 15.94
N LEU A 234 -1.04 3.15 16.41
CA LEU A 234 -0.74 3.54 17.79
C LEU A 234 -1.57 2.79 18.84
N MET A 235 -2.73 2.23 18.46
CA MET A 235 -3.56 1.43 19.37
C MET A 235 -2.93 0.10 19.78
N HIS A 236 -1.92 -0.38 19.06
CA HIS A 236 -1.13 -1.56 19.45
C HIS A 236 -0.23 -1.26 20.67
N ASP A 237 0.15 -0.01 20.89
CA ASP A 237 0.90 0.40 22.07
C ASP A 237 -0.08 0.59 23.26
N LYS A 238 -0.06 -0.36 24.19
CA LYS A 238 -0.93 -0.36 25.38
C LYS A 238 -0.58 0.76 26.37
N SER A 239 0.61 1.33 26.28
CA SER A 239 1.05 2.44 27.15
C SER A 239 0.40 3.77 26.77
N LEU A 240 -0.09 3.92 25.53
CA LEU A 240 -0.69 5.14 25.05
C LEU A 240 -2.18 5.22 25.44
N SER A 241 -2.56 6.37 26.02
CA SER A 241 -3.98 6.66 26.28
C SER A 241 -4.70 7.01 24.97
N MET A 242 -6.03 6.86 24.96
CA MET A 242 -6.83 7.26 23.79
C MET A 242 -6.74 8.75 23.47
N VAL A 243 -6.50 9.57 24.49
CA VAL A 243 -6.27 11.01 24.30
C VAL A 243 -4.95 11.25 23.58
N ASP A 244 -3.89 10.55 24.00
CA ASP A 244 -2.57 10.66 23.34
C ASP A 244 -2.64 10.21 21.90
N ILE A 245 -3.30 9.08 21.62
CA ILE A 245 -3.49 8.58 20.25
C ILE A 245 -4.25 9.60 19.39
N CYS A 246 -5.36 10.13 19.93
CA CYS A 246 -6.17 11.14 19.25
C CYS A 246 -5.34 12.38 18.87
N MET A 247 -4.59 12.93 19.83
CA MET A 247 -3.73 14.09 19.63
C MET A 247 -2.59 13.81 18.62
N ASN A 248 -1.90 12.68 18.77
CA ASN A 248 -0.79 12.28 17.90
C ASN A 248 -1.23 12.04 16.46
N CYS A 249 -2.51 11.71 16.23
CA CYS A 249 -3.06 11.49 14.89
C CYS A 249 -3.76 12.73 14.30
N GLY A 250 -3.81 13.85 15.04
CA GLY A 250 -4.37 15.12 14.57
C GLY A 250 -5.89 15.18 14.63
N PHE A 251 -6.55 14.30 15.39
CA PHE A 251 -7.97 14.46 15.72
C PHE A 251 -8.12 15.53 16.80
N SER A 252 -9.06 16.44 16.61
CA SER A 252 -9.34 17.50 17.60
C SER A 252 -10.13 17.00 18.81
N ASP A 253 -10.77 15.83 18.71
CA ASP A 253 -11.62 15.25 19.76
C ASP A 253 -11.81 13.75 19.50
N ASN A 254 -11.91 12.96 20.59
CA ASN A 254 -12.16 11.51 20.53
C ASN A 254 -13.43 11.14 19.75
N ARG A 255 -14.45 12.01 19.73
CA ARG A 255 -15.68 11.78 18.96
C ARG A 255 -15.43 11.66 17.46
N TYR A 256 -14.45 12.41 16.93
CA TYR A 256 -14.09 12.30 15.51
C TYR A 256 -13.33 11.01 15.20
N LEU A 257 -12.45 10.56 16.10
CA LEU A 257 -11.79 9.26 16.00
C LEU A 257 -12.82 8.14 16.09
N GLU A 258 -13.74 8.20 17.03
CA GLU A 258 -14.82 7.21 17.18
C GLU A 258 -15.71 7.14 15.92
N ALA A 259 -16.10 8.31 15.38
CA ALA A 259 -16.90 8.39 14.16
C ALA A 259 -16.14 7.83 12.92
N ALA A 260 -14.82 8.08 12.83
CA ALA A 260 -13.99 7.53 11.78
C ALA A 260 -13.87 6.00 11.90
N CYS A 261 -13.66 5.48 13.11
CA CYS A 261 -13.59 4.05 13.40
C CYS A 261 -14.90 3.33 13.04
N LYS A 262 -16.04 3.84 13.50
CA LYS A 262 -17.36 3.29 13.17
C LYS A 262 -17.63 3.28 11.68
N ARG A 263 -17.25 4.35 10.97
CA ARG A 263 -17.45 4.45 9.51
C ARG A 263 -16.58 3.46 8.75
N ALA A 264 -15.30 3.32 9.13
CA ALA A 264 -14.34 2.51 8.41
C ALA A 264 -14.38 1.03 8.80
N LEU A 265 -14.62 0.70 10.08
CA LEU A 265 -14.48 -0.65 10.63
C LEU A 265 -15.80 -1.21 11.17
N GLY A 266 -16.88 -0.43 11.17
CA GLY A 266 -18.18 -0.87 11.69
C GLY A 266 -18.24 -1.07 13.22
N CYS A 267 -17.17 -0.74 13.95
CA CYS A 267 -17.08 -0.95 15.40
C CYS A 267 -16.61 0.30 16.14
N SER A 268 -16.76 0.32 17.46
CA SER A 268 -16.21 1.39 18.31
C SER A 268 -14.70 1.25 18.48
N VAL A 269 -14.02 2.33 18.85
CA VAL A 269 -12.59 2.34 19.17
C VAL A 269 -12.27 1.38 20.33
N SER A 270 -13.12 1.37 21.35
CA SER A 270 -12.97 0.45 22.51
C SER A 270 -13.15 -1.01 22.10
N GLU A 271 -14.10 -1.28 21.20
CA GLU A 271 -14.32 -2.62 20.68
C GLU A 271 -13.15 -3.07 19.80
N TYR A 272 -12.63 -2.19 18.95
CA TYR A 272 -11.43 -2.47 18.14
C TYR A 272 -10.23 -2.82 19.04
N ARG A 273 -9.95 -1.98 20.07
CA ARG A 273 -8.85 -2.22 21.01
C ARG A 273 -9.02 -3.53 21.79
N ARG A 274 -10.26 -3.86 22.22
CA ARG A 274 -10.56 -5.14 22.85
C ARG A 274 -10.32 -6.31 21.89
N ARG A 275 -10.67 -6.18 20.60
CA ARG A 275 -10.37 -7.19 19.60
C ARG A 275 -8.87 -7.37 19.41
N LEU A 276 -8.07 -6.30 19.40
CA LEU A 276 -6.61 -6.41 19.41
C LEU A 276 -6.08 -7.20 20.60
N ASP A 277 -6.67 -7.02 21.79
CA ASP A 277 -6.27 -7.78 22.99
C ASP A 277 -6.67 -9.24 22.96
N GLN A 278 -7.75 -9.58 22.26
CA GLN A 278 -8.28 -10.95 22.15
C GLN A 278 -7.75 -11.70 20.91
N ARG A 279 -7.24 -10.96 19.93
CA ARG A 279 -6.68 -11.50 18.70
C ARG A 279 -5.26 -11.97 18.95
N GLY A 280 -5.10 -13.28 19.08
CA GLY A 280 -3.90 -13.90 18.55
C GLY A 280 -3.93 -13.77 17.02
N ASP A 281 -2.80 -13.82 16.36
CA ASP A 281 -2.48 -13.55 14.95
C ASP A 281 -3.38 -14.18 13.83
N GLU A 282 -4.65 -14.44 14.05
CA GLU A 282 -5.46 -15.38 13.23
C GLU A 282 -6.59 -14.74 12.38
N GLU A 283 -6.82 -13.42 12.34
CA GLU A 283 -7.98 -12.89 11.63
C GLU A 283 -7.72 -12.27 10.26
N SER A 284 -8.49 -12.79 9.29
CA SER A 284 -8.69 -12.25 7.94
C SER A 284 -9.48 -10.93 7.96
N GLU A 285 -9.07 -9.95 7.17
CA GLU A 285 -9.76 -8.67 7.02
C GLU A 285 -10.28 -8.52 5.57
N ILE A 286 -11.57 -8.17 5.42
CA ILE A 286 -12.17 -7.92 4.10
C ILE A 286 -12.01 -6.44 3.76
N ALA A 287 -11.32 -6.13 2.67
CA ALA A 287 -11.15 -4.76 2.19
C ALA A 287 -12.35 -4.31 1.33
N GLY A 288 -12.78 -3.06 1.52
CA GLY A 288 -14.04 -2.52 0.98
C GLY A 288 -14.14 -2.33 -0.56
N ASN A 289 -13.04 -2.50 -1.32
CA ASN A 289 -13.00 -2.24 -2.78
C ASN A 289 -13.17 -3.50 -3.65
N GLY A 290 -13.53 -4.65 -3.05
CA GLY A 290 -13.69 -5.91 -3.77
C GLY A 290 -13.85 -7.09 -2.80
N LEU A 291 -13.72 -8.29 -3.33
CA LEU A 291 -13.63 -9.54 -2.56
C LEU A 291 -12.15 -9.85 -2.32
N LEU A 292 -11.51 -9.06 -1.46
CA LEU A 292 -10.14 -9.23 -0.99
C LEU A 292 -10.18 -9.54 0.51
N GLU A 293 -9.60 -10.66 0.90
CA GLU A 293 -9.46 -11.13 2.27
C GLU A 293 -7.97 -11.19 2.62
N ARG A 294 -7.50 -10.39 3.60
CA ARG A 294 -6.13 -10.47 4.09
C ARG A 294 -5.98 -11.68 5.00
N ILE A 295 -4.90 -12.39 4.83
CA ILE A 295 -4.55 -13.60 5.60
C ILE A 295 -3.74 -13.19 6.84
N GLY A 296 -4.04 -13.79 8.00
CA GLY A 296 -3.30 -13.54 9.24
C GLY A 296 -1.82 -13.93 9.15
N ILE A 297 -0.98 -13.31 9.98
CA ILE A 297 0.50 -13.46 9.97
C ILE A 297 0.94 -14.91 10.02
N ARG A 298 0.39 -15.71 10.94
CA ARG A 298 0.77 -17.12 11.11
C ARG A 298 0.53 -17.97 9.86
N GLU A 299 -0.60 -17.75 9.19
CA GLU A 299 -0.92 -18.46 7.94
C GLU A 299 -0.09 -17.92 6.78
N SER A 300 0.16 -16.60 6.75
CA SER A 300 1.05 -15.96 5.78
C SER A 300 2.45 -16.56 5.82
N LEU A 301 3.04 -16.74 7.01
CA LEU A 301 4.33 -17.39 7.19
C LEU A 301 4.33 -18.84 6.67
N LYS A 302 3.26 -19.62 6.96
CA LYS A 302 3.13 -21.00 6.44
C LYS A 302 3.08 -21.02 4.91
N LEU A 303 2.34 -20.10 4.28
CA LEU A 303 2.25 -20.01 2.83
C LEU A 303 3.59 -19.66 2.20
N ILE A 304 4.31 -18.70 2.75
CA ILE A 304 5.67 -18.33 2.31
C ILE A 304 6.61 -19.54 2.40
N HIS A 305 6.68 -20.21 3.55
CA HIS A 305 7.56 -21.35 3.73
C HIS A 305 7.20 -22.51 2.78
N LYS A 306 5.90 -22.79 2.61
CA LYS A 306 5.43 -23.79 1.64
C LYS A 306 5.88 -23.44 0.21
N TYR A 307 5.72 -22.17 -0.18
CA TYR A 307 6.12 -21.71 -1.51
C TYR A 307 7.64 -21.86 -1.72
N LEU A 308 8.45 -21.35 -0.81
CA LEU A 308 9.92 -21.41 -0.88
C LEU A 308 10.46 -22.84 -0.90
N LYS A 309 9.85 -23.75 -0.13
CA LYS A 309 10.22 -25.18 -0.14
C LYS A 309 10.03 -25.81 -1.52
N ASN A 310 9.01 -25.40 -2.25
CA ASN A 310 8.71 -25.91 -3.58
C ASN A 310 9.48 -25.20 -4.71
N HIS A 311 10.11 -24.03 -4.40
CA HIS A 311 10.85 -23.21 -5.36
C HIS A 311 12.26 -22.87 -4.83
N PRO A 312 13.16 -23.88 -4.72
CA PRO A 312 14.47 -23.72 -4.10
C PRO A 312 15.38 -22.71 -4.83
N ALA A 313 15.14 -22.44 -6.12
CA ALA A 313 15.88 -21.43 -6.87
C ALA A 313 15.71 -20.00 -6.34
N ILE A 314 14.56 -19.69 -5.69
CA ILE A 314 14.34 -18.42 -4.99
C ILE A 314 15.03 -18.46 -3.62
N GLY A 315 15.44 -19.63 -3.15
CA GLY A 315 15.84 -19.97 -1.80
C GLY A 315 16.60 -18.89 -1.05
N LEU A 316 16.12 -18.64 0.15
CA LEU A 316 16.87 -17.93 1.18
C LEU A 316 18.15 -18.72 1.43
N ILE A 317 19.31 -18.06 1.34
CA ILE A 317 20.55 -18.63 1.86
C ILE A 317 20.24 -18.95 3.32
N SER A 318 20.30 -20.25 3.69
CA SER A 318 20.24 -20.63 5.09
C SER A 318 21.31 -19.83 5.82
N SER A 319 20.88 -19.02 6.78
CA SER A 319 21.80 -18.47 7.78
C SER A 319 22.33 -19.68 8.55
N ASP A 320 23.48 -20.21 8.14
CA ASP A 320 24.34 -21.00 8.99
C ASP A 320 24.84 -20.17 10.17
#